data_202276f854cc1309b8b70ed80cf924f6
#
_entry.id   202276f854cc1309b8b70ed80cf924f6
#
_cell.length_a   1.000
_cell.length_b   1.000
_cell.length_c   1.000
_cell.angle_alpha   90.00
_cell.angle_beta   90.00
_cell.angle_gamma   90.00
#
_symmetry.space_group_name_H-M   'P 1'
#
loop_
_entity.id
_entity.type
_entity.pdbx_description
1 polymer ?
#
loop_
_entity_poly.entity_id
_entity_poly.type
_entity_poly.pdbx_seq_one_letter_code
_entity_poly.pdbx_strand_id
1 'polypeptide(L)'
;MATPYDGLGSALPILRYNELSAAGLTTKVDISGAMEIFRLNVEEFPQDANVYDSLGEAYLKKGEKGLAIENYRKSLELNPQNDNARDVLKKLEVPQR
;
A
#
# COMPACT_ATOMS: atom_id res chain seq x y z
N MET A 1 -13.87 20.02 19.93
CA MET A 1 -13.21 18.74 19.90
C MET A 1 -12.45 18.55 18.59
N ALA A 2 -11.26 18.10 18.69
CA ALA A 2 -10.47 17.89 17.49
C ALA A 2 -10.97 16.69 16.72
N THR A 3 -11.15 16.87 15.44
CA THR A 3 -11.42 15.73 14.58
C THR A 3 -10.10 15.07 14.26
N PRO A 4 -10.12 13.87 13.70
CA PRO A 4 -8.88 13.22 13.29
C PRO A 4 -8.05 14.04 12.33
N TYR A 5 -8.65 15.05 11.74
CA TYR A 5 -7.96 15.85 10.76
C TYR A 5 -7.53 17.20 11.25
N ASP A 6 -7.98 17.57 12.44
CA ASP A 6 -7.59 18.83 13.01
C ASP A 6 -6.12 18.78 13.38
N GLY A 7 -5.41 19.80 13.00
CA GLY A 7 -4.00 19.83 13.26
C GLY A 7 -3.24 18.79 12.48
N LEU A 8 -3.98 17.90 11.88
CA LEU A 8 -3.37 16.93 11.00
C LEU A 8 -3.51 17.35 9.57
N GLY A 9 -4.29 18.34 9.38
CA GLY A 9 -4.51 18.99 8.14
C GLY A 9 -3.98 18.25 6.95
N SER A 10 -2.87 18.75 6.57
CA SER A 10 -2.17 18.18 5.45
C SER A 10 -1.65 16.80 5.74
N ALA A 11 -1.57 16.48 7.01
CA ALA A 11 -0.94 15.23 7.37
C ALA A 11 -1.99 14.15 7.54
N LEU A 12 -2.78 13.98 6.53
CA LEU A 12 -3.64 12.81 6.53
C LEU A 12 -2.74 11.61 6.67
N PRO A 13 -3.04 10.75 7.60
CA PRO A 13 -2.19 9.59 7.79
C PRO A 13 -2.19 8.74 6.54
N ILE A 14 -1.02 8.21 6.25
CA ILE A 14 -0.91 7.25 5.16
C ILE A 14 -1.58 5.98 5.66
N LEU A 15 -2.70 5.64 5.04
CA LEU A 15 -3.45 4.47 5.43
C LEU A 15 -2.86 3.24 4.76
N ARG A 16 -2.53 2.27 5.55
CA ARG A 16 -2.05 1.00 5.04
C ARG A 16 -3.23 0.08 4.81
N TYR A 17 -3.01 -0.94 4.01
CA TYR A 17 -4.06 -1.89 3.70
C TYR A 17 -4.71 -2.46 4.95
N ASN A 18 -3.88 -2.83 5.93
CA ASN A 18 -4.40 -3.41 7.16
C ASN A 18 -5.31 -2.47 7.92
N GLU A 19 -4.98 -1.19 7.91
CA GLU A 19 -5.81 -0.20 8.61
C GLU A 19 -7.15 -0.03 7.93
N LEU A 20 -7.13 0.00 6.61
CA LEU A 20 -8.38 0.09 5.86
C LEU A 20 -9.21 -1.18 6.04
N SER A 21 -8.56 -2.32 6.10
CA SER A 21 -9.24 -3.58 6.30
C SER A 21 -9.91 -3.62 7.68
N ALA A 22 -9.19 -3.17 8.70
CA ALA A 22 -9.74 -3.12 10.06
C ALA A 22 -10.92 -2.19 10.14
N ALA A 23 -10.96 -1.17 9.31
CA ALA A 23 -12.08 -0.24 9.25
C ALA A 23 -13.22 -0.74 8.37
N GLY A 24 -13.07 -1.92 7.78
CA GLY A 24 -14.11 -2.48 6.93
C GLY A 24 -14.14 -1.87 5.53
N LEU A 25 -13.05 -1.26 5.11
CA LEU A 25 -13.00 -0.57 3.82
C LEU A 25 -12.37 -1.38 2.71
N THR A 26 -11.87 -2.57 3.03
CA THR A 26 -11.19 -3.36 2.02
C THR A 26 -11.82 -4.73 1.83
N THR A 27 -13.13 -4.75 1.77
CA THR A 27 -13.84 -5.96 1.36
C THR A 27 -13.62 -6.13 -0.14
N LYS A 28 -14.04 -7.25 -0.67
CA LYS A 28 -13.94 -7.46 -2.12
C LYS A 28 -14.60 -6.36 -2.91
N VAL A 29 -15.72 -5.86 -2.39
CA VAL A 29 -16.47 -4.81 -3.08
C VAL A 29 -15.72 -3.50 -3.05
N ASP A 30 -14.97 -3.27 -1.97
CA ASP A 30 -14.35 -1.99 -1.71
C ASP A 30 -12.91 -1.89 -2.18
N ILE A 31 -12.37 -2.93 -2.80
CA ILE A 31 -10.96 -2.91 -3.17
C ILE A 31 -10.65 -1.78 -4.15
N SER A 32 -11.58 -1.48 -5.05
CA SER A 32 -11.37 -0.40 -6.01
C SER A 32 -11.29 0.95 -5.32
N GLY A 33 -12.15 1.17 -4.32
CA GLY A 33 -12.11 2.40 -3.55
C GLY A 33 -10.82 2.51 -2.75
N ALA A 34 -10.39 1.41 -2.15
CA ALA A 34 -9.15 1.40 -1.41
C ALA A 34 -7.96 1.73 -2.32
N MET A 35 -7.99 1.22 -3.54
CA MET A 35 -6.92 1.50 -4.49
C MET A 35 -6.85 2.97 -4.86
N GLU A 36 -8.00 3.62 -4.98
CA GLU A 36 -8.00 5.06 -5.25
C GLU A 36 -7.30 5.81 -4.13
N ILE A 37 -7.58 5.43 -2.89
CA ILE A 37 -6.94 6.05 -1.74
C ILE A 37 -5.43 5.81 -1.77
N PHE A 38 -5.02 4.57 -2.06
CA PHE A 38 -3.59 4.25 -2.11
C PHE A 38 -2.89 4.99 -3.24
N ARG A 39 -3.54 5.16 -4.38
CA ARG A 39 -2.97 5.93 -5.48
C ARG A 39 -2.81 7.39 -5.11
N LEU A 40 -3.80 7.95 -4.43
CA LEU A 40 -3.71 9.33 -3.97
C LEU A 40 -2.56 9.49 -2.99
N ASN A 41 -2.34 8.48 -2.14
CA ASN A 41 -1.23 8.52 -1.21
C ASN A 41 0.12 8.52 -1.93
N VAL A 42 0.23 7.78 -3.02
CA VAL A 42 1.45 7.80 -3.83
C VAL A 42 1.68 9.18 -4.43
N GLU A 43 0.63 9.81 -4.91
CA GLU A 43 0.75 11.16 -5.46
C GLU A 43 1.17 12.16 -4.41
N GLU A 44 0.62 12.02 -3.20
CA GLU A 44 0.89 12.95 -2.12
C GLU A 44 2.24 12.70 -1.47
N PHE A 45 2.65 11.46 -1.37
CA PHE A 45 3.87 11.07 -0.66
C PHE A 45 4.74 10.15 -1.51
N PRO A 46 5.21 10.62 -2.67
CA PRO A 46 5.92 9.75 -3.62
C PRO A 46 7.26 9.22 -3.13
N GLN A 47 7.76 9.74 -2.02
CA GLN A 47 9.04 9.27 -1.47
C GLN A 47 8.86 8.40 -0.24
N ASP A 48 7.64 8.05 0.11
CA ASP A 48 7.38 7.23 1.27
C ASP A 48 7.20 5.78 0.86
N ALA A 49 8.07 4.92 1.35
CA ALA A 49 8.03 3.50 1.01
C ALA A 49 6.70 2.85 1.36
N ASN A 50 6.06 3.34 2.42
CA ASN A 50 4.81 2.74 2.89
C ASN A 50 3.67 2.87 1.91
N VAL A 51 3.65 3.94 1.12
CA VAL A 51 2.55 4.10 0.16
C VAL A 51 2.64 3.05 -0.94
N TYR A 52 3.86 2.70 -1.35
CA TYR A 52 4.05 1.69 -2.39
C TYR A 52 3.80 0.29 -1.85
N ASP A 53 4.18 0.04 -0.60
CA ASP A 53 3.91 -1.22 0.06
C ASP A 53 2.39 -1.47 0.11
N SER A 54 1.63 -0.46 0.52
CA SER A 54 0.19 -0.57 0.61
C SER A 54 -0.45 -0.79 -0.75
N LEU A 55 0.02 -0.07 -1.76
CA LEU A 55 -0.51 -0.23 -3.10
C LEU A 55 -0.16 -1.61 -3.65
N GLY A 56 1.05 -2.08 -3.38
CA GLY A 56 1.45 -3.44 -3.77
C GLY A 56 0.52 -4.49 -3.19
N GLU A 57 0.21 -4.34 -1.90
CA GLU A 57 -0.68 -5.27 -1.23
C GLU A 57 -2.07 -5.25 -1.86
N ALA A 58 -2.56 -4.07 -2.20
CA ALA A 58 -3.87 -3.95 -2.84
C ALA A 58 -3.88 -4.63 -4.20
N TYR A 59 -2.82 -4.46 -4.97
CA TYR A 59 -2.72 -5.13 -6.26
C TYR A 59 -2.72 -6.65 -6.11
N LEU A 60 -2.03 -7.17 -5.08
CA LEU A 60 -2.07 -8.60 -4.81
C LEU A 60 -3.48 -9.08 -4.54
N LYS A 61 -4.22 -8.35 -3.73
CA LYS A 61 -5.60 -8.72 -3.42
C LYS A 61 -6.47 -8.70 -4.66
N LYS A 62 -6.12 -7.85 -5.61
CA LYS A 62 -6.85 -7.75 -6.85
C LYS A 62 -6.41 -8.78 -7.90
N GLY A 63 -5.31 -9.47 -7.64
CA GLY A 63 -4.79 -10.45 -8.58
C GLY A 63 -3.84 -9.88 -9.61
N GLU A 64 -3.37 -8.66 -9.41
CA GLU A 64 -2.46 -7.97 -10.33
C GLU A 64 -1.03 -8.16 -9.87
N LYS A 65 -0.53 -9.36 -10.06
CA LYS A 65 0.79 -9.72 -9.53
C LYS A 65 1.92 -8.84 -10.08
N GLY A 66 1.90 -8.54 -11.37
CA GLY A 66 2.95 -7.72 -11.96
C GLY A 66 3.03 -6.34 -11.37
N LEU A 67 1.87 -5.71 -11.18
CA LEU A 67 1.82 -4.39 -10.59
C LEU A 67 2.21 -4.41 -9.12
N ALA A 68 1.87 -5.49 -8.43
CA ALA A 68 2.27 -5.65 -7.04
C ALA A 68 3.79 -5.71 -6.94
N ILE A 69 4.43 -6.48 -7.81
CA ILE A 69 5.88 -6.58 -7.82
C ILE A 69 6.53 -5.21 -8.03
N GLU A 70 6.03 -4.44 -8.99
CA GLU A 70 6.57 -3.11 -9.25
C GLU A 70 6.51 -2.23 -8.02
N ASN A 71 5.38 -2.27 -7.33
CA ASN A 71 5.19 -1.41 -6.17
C ASN A 71 6.04 -1.86 -4.98
N TYR A 72 6.16 -3.16 -4.76
CA TYR A 72 7.02 -3.64 -3.69
C TYR A 72 8.49 -3.33 -3.98
N ARG A 73 8.91 -3.42 -5.24
CA ARG A 73 10.26 -3.03 -5.60
C ARG A 73 10.52 -1.56 -5.32
N LYS A 74 9.55 -0.73 -5.66
CA LYS A 74 9.67 0.70 -5.39
C LYS A 74 9.76 0.96 -3.89
N SER A 75 8.97 0.24 -3.11
CA SER A 75 9.01 0.35 -1.66
C SER A 75 10.41 0.03 -1.12
N LEU A 76 11.00 -1.07 -1.61
CA LEU A 76 12.35 -1.45 -1.20
C LEU A 76 13.41 -0.46 -1.65
N GLU A 77 13.22 0.11 -2.83
CA GLU A 77 14.13 1.13 -3.33
C GLU A 77 14.17 2.33 -2.39
N LEU A 78 13.02 2.72 -1.90
CA LEU A 78 12.90 3.86 -0.99
C LEU A 78 13.28 3.52 0.43
N ASN A 79 13.05 2.28 0.84
CA ASN A 79 13.42 1.82 2.17
C ASN A 79 13.95 0.39 2.10
N PRO A 80 15.28 0.24 1.95
CA PRO A 80 15.88 -1.10 1.87
C PRO A 80 15.68 -1.96 3.12
N GLN A 81 15.24 -1.34 4.22
CA GLN A 81 14.99 -2.06 5.46
C GLN A 81 13.57 -2.61 5.54
N ASN A 82 12.79 -2.45 4.50
CA ASN A 82 11.42 -2.95 4.50
C ASN A 82 11.42 -4.46 4.29
N ASP A 83 11.50 -5.20 5.40
CA ASP A 83 11.55 -6.66 5.35
C ASP A 83 10.29 -7.25 4.76
N ASN A 84 9.15 -6.63 5.03
CA ASN A 84 7.89 -7.12 4.49
C ASN A 84 7.92 -7.14 2.97
N ALA A 85 8.34 -6.04 2.36
CA ALA A 85 8.41 -5.97 0.90
C ALA A 85 9.40 -6.99 0.35
N ARG A 86 10.53 -7.16 1.04
CA ARG A 86 11.53 -8.14 0.61
C ARG A 86 10.96 -9.54 0.63
N ASP A 87 10.27 -9.89 1.71
CA ASP A 87 9.71 -11.24 1.85
C ASP A 87 8.63 -11.48 0.82
N VAL A 88 7.76 -10.51 0.60
CA VAL A 88 6.70 -10.63 -0.40
C VAL A 88 7.31 -10.82 -1.78
N LEU A 89 8.32 -10.01 -2.12
CA LEU A 89 8.97 -10.13 -3.43
C LEU A 89 9.60 -11.50 -3.63
N LYS A 90 10.23 -12.03 -2.60
CA LYS A 90 10.79 -13.38 -2.69
C LYS A 90 9.72 -14.40 -3.06
N LYS A 91 8.56 -14.28 -2.45
CA LYS A 91 7.46 -15.21 -2.73
C LYS A 91 6.90 -15.01 -4.13
N LEU A 92 6.78 -13.78 -4.55
CA LEU A 92 6.19 -13.47 -5.86
C LEU A 92 7.11 -13.78 -7.00
N GLU A 93 8.41 -13.66 -6.80
CA GLU A 93 9.39 -13.84 -7.85
C GLU A 93 10.02 -15.21 -7.90
N VAL A 94 9.58 -16.10 -7.01
CA VAL A 94 10.04 -17.49 -7.05
C VAL A 94 9.53 -18.14 -8.32
N PRO A 95 10.39 -18.79 -9.10
CA PRO A 95 9.93 -19.49 -10.29
C PRO A 95 8.93 -20.56 -9.95
N GLN A 96 7.89 -20.64 -10.75
CA GLN A 96 6.88 -21.67 -10.60
C GLN A 96 7.32 -22.90 -11.37
N ARG A 97 7.19 -24.05 -10.74
CA ARG A 97 7.63 -25.30 -11.34
C ARG A 97 6.50 -26.28 -11.45
#